data_63258fe66051e3970b978079bd432d28
#
_entry.id   63258fe66051e3970b978079bd432d28
#
_cell.length_a   1.000
_cell.length_b   1.000
_cell.length_c   1.000
_cell.angle_alpha   90.00
_cell.angle_beta   90.00
_cell.angle_gamma   90.00
#
_symmetry.space_group_name_H-M   'P 1'
#
loop_
_entity.id
_entity.type
_entity.pdbx_description
1 polymer ?
#
loop_
_entity_poly.entity_id
_entity_poly.type
_entity_poly.pdbx_seq_one_letter_code
_entity_poly.pdbx_strand_id
1 'polypeptide(L)'
;MRGPFRAGGHDRRSLAPRRTEEEARALFALQAGPILERHRRQSLEAVMALKARYSRPVLGQVRVWELIERLGSCIDPTDERLFGVSQQVHVRQILAAMEEDGTATPEMVLVALVHDLGKVLLLTGEDPANVVCMNTPIGQAPAGSGLANCVVQWNHDEFAYDRLKGLIPDDLAWLVRYHSLELPVSCRVMDAGDLERTERLLVPFAHYDHATKSPYVLPSTPLEQYRDVVEEAFPHPIWF
;
A
#
# COMPACT_ATOMS: atom_id res chain seq x y z
N MET A 1 15.90 -52.36 -34.91
CA MET A 1 16.86 -51.25 -35.08
C MET A 1 16.16 -49.97 -34.63
N ARG A 2 16.58 -49.43 -33.52
CA ARG A 2 16.05 -48.16 -32.96
C ARG A 2 17.09 -47.08 -33.25
N GLY A 3 16.70 -46.03 -33.97
CA GLY A 3 17.56 -44.88 -34.28
C GLY A 3 17.76 -43.95 -33.07
N PRO A 4 18.82 -43.13 -33.03
CA PRO A 4 19.21 -42.37 -31.85
C PRO A 4 18.35 -41.10 -31.66
N PHE A 5 17.96 -40.87 -30.43
CA PHE A 5 17.35 -39.63 -29.96
C PHE A 5 18.31 -38.44 -30.19
N ARG A 6 17.84 -37.42 -30.91
CA ARG A 6 18.53 -36.14 -31.00
C ARG A 6 18.25 -35.38 -29.72
N ALA A 7 19.31 -35.02 -29.01
CA ALA A 7 19.27 -34.09 -27.87
C ALA A 7 18.84 -32.71 -28.37
N GLY A 8 17.73 -32.21 -27.82
CA GLY A 8 17.26 -30.84 -28.04
C GLY A 8 18.26 -29.85 -27.45
N GLY A 9 18.68 -28.88 -28.27
CA GLY A 9 19.56 -27.81 -27.86
C GLY A 9 18.89 -26.96 -26.76
N HIS A 10 19.56 -26.79 -25.64
CA HIS A 10 19.20 -25.79 -24.65
C HIS A 10 19.42 -24.41 -25.26
N ASP A 11 18.32 -23.69 -25.49
CA ASP A 11 18.31 -22.28 -25.81
C ASP A 11 18.96 -21.49 -24.63
N ARG A 12 20.24 -21.17 -24.82
CA ARG A 12 20.95 -20.24 -23.94
C ARG A 12 20.45 -18.85 -24.24
N ARG A 13 19.26 -18.48 -23.70
CA ARG A 13 18.86 -17.09 -23.58
C ARG A 13 19.93 -16.42 -22.73
N SER A 14 20.62 -15.46 -23.34
CA SER A 14 21.61 -14.62 -22.64
C SER A 14 20.92 -13.95 -21.48
N LEU A 15 21.16 -14.44 -20.27
CA LEU A 15 20.83 -13.75 -19.06
C LEU A 15 21.69 -12.49 -19.05
N ALA A 16 21.08 -11.32 -19.27
CA ALA A 16 21.74 -10.07 -19.00
C ALA A 16 22.35 -10.15 -17.59
N PRO A 17 23.57 -9.63 -17.36
CA PRO A 17 24.21 -9.73 -16.06
C PRO A 17 23.24 -9.19 -15.00
N ARG A 18 22.92 -10.01 -14.01
CA ARG A 18 22.08 -9.58 -12.88
C ARG A 18 22.85 -8.46 -12.19
N ARG A 19 22.20 -7.28 -12.10
CA ARG A 19 22.74 -6.16 -11.33
C ARG A 19 23.06 -6.62 -9.92
N THR A 20 24.12 -6.10 -9.35
CA THR A 20 24.42 -6.30 -7.92
C THR A 20 23.32 -5.62 -7.12
N GLU A 21 23.14 -6.04 -5.86
CA GLU A 21 22.16 -5.41 -4.96
C GLU A 21 22.45 -3.91 -4.79
N GLU A 22 23.72 -3.53 -4.74
CA GLU A 22 24.16 -2.14 -4.65
C GLU A 22 23.75 -1.31 -5.89
N GLU A 23 23.96 -1.86 -7.10
CA GLU A 23 23.52 -1.22 -8.35
C GLU A 23 22.01 -1.07 -8.41
N ALA A 24 21.26 -2.07 -7.93
CA ALA A 24 19.81 -2.02 -7.88
C ALA A 24 19.33 -0.94 -6.88
N ARG A 25 19.95 -0.84 -5.70
CA ARG A 25 19.67 0.19 -4.70
C ARG A 25 19.98 1.60 -5.23
N ALA A 26 21.15 1.77 -5.86
CA ALA A 26 21.54 3.05 -6.44
C ALA A 26 20.55 3.53 -7.53
N LEU A 27 20.13 2.62 -8.42
CA LEU A 27 19.15 2.95 -9.46
C LEU A 27 17.78 3.29 -8.84
N PHE A 28 17.36 2.54 -7.83
CA PHE A 28 16.12 2.79 -7.12
C PHE A 28 16.13 4.18 -6.46
N ALA A 29 17.21 4.53 -5.76
CA ALA A 29 17.36 5.85 -5.13
C ALA A 29 17.27 6.99 -6.15
N LEU A 30 17.81 6.80 -7.36
CA LEU A 30 17.71 7.77 -8.45
C LEU A 30 16.26 7.96 -8.93
N GLN A 31 15.43 6.94 -8.89
CA GLN A 31 14.01 7.02 -9.25
C GLN A 31 13.15 7.57 -8.11
N ALA A 32 13.38 7.10 -6.90
CA ALA A 32 12.60 7.46 -5.71
C ALA A 32 12.80 8.92 -5.31
N GLY A 33 14.03 9.43 -5.36
CA GLY A 33 14.37 10.78 -4.89
C GLY A 33 13.49 11.88 -5.44
N PRO A 34 13.36 12.02 -6.78
CA PRO A 34 12.48 13.03 -7.39
C PRO A 34 10.99 12.86 -7.04
N ILE A 35 10.51 11.62 -6.85
CA ILE A 35 9.12 11.34 -6.47
C ILE A 35 8.89 11.83 -5.04
N LEU A 36 9.75 11.43 -4.11
CA LEU A 36 9.68 11.82 -2.71
C LEU A 36 9.76 13.35 -2.55
N GLU A 37 10.63 14.00 -3.32
CA GLU A 37 10.75 15.45 -3.28
C GLU A 37 9.49 16.16 -3.77
N ARG A 38 8.88 15.70 -4.86
CA ARG A 38 7.60 16.27 -5.33
C ARG A 38 6.49 16.08 -4.31
N HIS A 39 6.42 14.90 -3.69
CA HIS A 39 5.44 14.64 -2.63
C HIS A 39 5.62 15.57 -1.43
N ARG A 40 6.84 15.75 -0.93
CA ARG A 40 7.14 16.67 0.18
C ARG A 40 6.76 18.12 -0.12
N ARG A 41 6.72 18.51 -1.40
CA ARG A 41 6.33 19.85 -1.84
C ARG A 41 4.83 20.03 -2.07
N GLN A 42 4.01 19.03 -1.78
CA GLN A 42 2.57 19.20 -1.90
C GLN A 42 2.10 20.36 -1.04
N SER A 43 1.51 21.37 -1.66
CA SER A 43 0.87 22.50 -0.98
C SER A 43 -0.57 22.17 -0.60
N LEU A 44 -1.14 22.96 0.31
CA LEU A 44 -2.57 22.86 0.64
C LEU A 44 -3.44 22.95 -0.62
N GLU A 45 -3.13 23.87 -1.52
CA GLU A 45 -3.85 24.04 -2.79
C GLU A 45 -3.76 22.77 -3.67
N ALA A 46 -2.57 22.19 -3.79
CA ALA A 46 -2.37 20.95 -4.54
C ALA A 46 -3.16 19.78 -3.95
N VAL A 47 -3.14 19.62 -2.63
CA VAL A 47 -3.91 18.59 -1.94
C VAL A 47 -5.41 18.78 -2.13
N MET A 48 -5.92 20.01 -2.02
CA MET A 48 -7.34 20.30 -2.24
C MET A 48 -7.75 20.05 -3.69
N ALA A 49 -6.88 20.36 -4.68
CA ALA A 49 -7.11 20.03 -6.08
C ALA A 49 -7.17 18.50 -6.33
N LEU A 50 -6.27 17.73 -5.70
CA LEU A 50 -6.30 16.27 -5.77
C LEU A 50 -7.57 15.69 -5.12
N LYS A 51 -7.95 16.17 -3.94
CA LYS A 51 -9.22 15.77 -3.29
C LYS A 51 -10.44 16.08 -4.17
N ALA A 52 -10.48 17.23 -4.80
CA ALA A 52 -11.56 17.60 -5.73
C ALA A 52 -11.56 16.71 -6.99
N ARG A 53 -10.39 16.47 -7.58
CA ARG A 53 -10.23 15.58 -8.74
C ARG A 53 -10.71 14.17 -8.46
N TYR A 54 -10.33 13.62 -7.31
CA TYR A 54 -10.63 12.26 -6.89
C TYR A 54 -11.87 12.15 -5.99
N SER A 55 -12.71 13.19 -5.93
CA SER A 55 -14.02 13.09 -5.26
C SER A 55 -14.98 12.14 -5.98
N ARG A 56 -14.74 11.88 -7.27
CA ARG A 56 -15.51 10.94 -8.09
C ARG A 56 -14.74 9.64 -8.28
N PRO A 57 -15.45 8.50 -8.43
CA PRO A 57 -14.83 7.23 -8.76
C PRO A 57 -13.99 7.29 -10.04
N VAL A 58 -12.87 6.61 -10.08
CA VAL A 58 -11.93 6.57 -11.23
C VAL A 58 -12.11 5.28 -12.02
N LEU A 59 -12.42 4.18 -11.34
CA LEU A 59 -12.54 2.85 -11.93
C LEU A 59 -14.01 2.42 -12.11
N GLY A 60 -14.96 3.25 -11.64
CA GLY A 60 -16.38 2.91 -11.65
C GLY A 60 -16.75 1.89 -10.56
N GLN A 61 -17.77 1.07 -10.83
CA GLN A 61 -18.12 -0.03 -9.92
C GLN A 61 -17.19 -1.21 -10.12
N VAL A 62 -16.56 -1.66 -9.04
CA VAL A 62 -15.58 -2.76 -9.06
C VAL A 62 -15.69 -3.58 -7.77
N ARG A 63 -15.50 -4.89 -7.86
CA ARG A 63 -15.36 -5.74 -6.67
C ARG A 63 -14.04 -5.49 -5.98
N VAL A 64 -14.06 -5.43 -4.64
CA VAL A 64 -12.83 -5.19 -3.87
C VAL A 64 -11.79 -6.28 -4.13
N TRP A 65 -12.21 -7.52 -4.34
CA TRP A 65 -11.29 -8.59 -4.72
C TRP A 65 -10.53 -8.30 -6.02
N GLU A 66 -11.19 -7.74 -7.03
CA GLU A 66 -10.53 -7.35 -8.29
C GLU A 66 -9.49 -6.24 -8.08
N LEU A 67 -9.71 -5.33 -7.11
CA LEU A 67 -8.71 -4.33 -6.73
C LEU A 67 -7.47 -4.98 -6.10
N ILE A 68 -7.68 -5.97 -5.23
CA ILE A 68 -6.60 -6.76 -4.62
C ILE A 68 -5.80 -7.52 -5.70
N GLU A 69 -6.48 -8.08 -6.69
CA GLU A 69 -5.82 -8.72 -7.83
C GLU A 69 -4.98 -7.71 -8.65
N ARG A 70 -5.49 -6.49 -8.85
CA ARG A 70 -4.76 -5.40 -9.54
C ARG A 70 -3.50 -4.95 -8.81
N LEU A 71 -3.42 -5.10 -7.48
CA LEU A 71 -2.18 -4.85 -6.74
C LEU A 71 -1.01 -5.74 -7.22
N GLY A 72 -1.30 -6.87 -7.87
CA GLY A 72 -0.30 -7.70 -8.54
C GLY A 72 0.47 -7.00 -9.67
N SER A 73 -0.09 -5.93 -10.23
CA SER A 73 0.54 -5.07 -11.24
C SER A 73 1.05 -3.75 -10.68
N CYS A 74 0.80 -3.45 -9.41
CA CYS A 74 1.25 -2.21 -8.76
C CYS A 74 2.64 -2.41 -8.18
N ILE A 75 3.60 -1.64 -8.67
CA ILE A 75 4.97 -1.60 -8.16
C ILE A 75 5.20 -0.20 -7.62
N ASP A 76 5.54 -0.10 -6.34
CA ASP A 76 5.85 1.17 -5.69
C ASP A 76 7.29 1.58 -6.01
N PRO A 77 7.51 2.66 -6.77
CA PRO A 77 8.84 3.09 -7.17
C PRO A 77 9.62 3.77 -6.02
N THR A 78 9.03 3.92 -4.84
CA THR A 78 9.65 4.54 -3.67
C THR A 78 9.93 3.57 -2.54
N ASP A 79 9.42 2.34 -2.60
CA ASP A 79 9.65 1.33 -1.57
C ASP A 79 10.94 0.53 -1.85
N GLU A 80 12.05 0.99 -1.28
CA GLU A 80 13.37 0.36 -1.43
C GLU A 80 13.45 -1.06 -0.88
N ARG A 81 12.55 -1.45 0.03
CA ARG A 81 12.54 -2.79 0.64
C ARG A 81 11.88 -3.82 -0.26
N LEU A 82 11.00 -3.40 -1.17
CA LEU A 82 10.32 -4.29 -2.10
C LEU A 82 11.02 -4.44 -3.46
N PHE A 83 11.91 -3.54 -3.85
CA PHE A 83 12.71 -3.62 -5.09
C PHE A 83 11.95 -4.05 -6.35
N GLY A 84 10.81 -3.43 -6.61
CA GLY A 84 10.00 -3.74 -7.78
C GLY A 84 9.16 -5.01 -7.65
N VAL A 85 9.02 -5.55 -6.46
CA VAL A 85 8.02 -6.58 -6.15
C VAL A 85 6.65 -5.91 -6.04
N SER A 86 5.62 -6.60 -6.49
CA SER A 86 4.26 -6.04 -6.50
C SER A 86 3.68 -5.88 -5.10
N GLN A 87 2.75 -4.94 -4.96
CA GLN A 87 2.05 -4.71 -3.69
C GLN A 87 1.23 -5.93 -3.24
N GLN A 88 0.79 -6.77 -4.16
CA GLN A 88 0.11 -8.02 -3.81
C GLN A 88 1.05 -9.00 -3.07
N VAL A 89 2.33 -9.05 -3.45
CA VAL A 89 3.33 -9.87 -2.72
C VAL A 89 3.54 -9.32 -1.32
N HIS A 90 3.61 -8.00 -1.17
CA HIS A 90 3.70 -7.34 0.13
C HIS A 90 2.51 -7.70 1.04
N VAL A 91 1.29 -7.61 0.53
CA VAL A 91 0.08 -8.05 1.27
C VAL A 91 0.23 -9.50 1.75
N ARG A 92 0.70 -10.40 0.89
CA ARG A 92 0.92 -11.81 1.27
C ARG A 92 2.01 -11.97 2.34
N GLN A 93 3.03 -11.12 2.34
CA GLN A 93 4.08 -11.13 3.38
C GLN A 93 3.50 -10.74 4.74
N ILE A 94 2.66 -9.70 4.79
CA ILE A 94 1.94 -9.28 6.00
C ILE A 94 1.09 -10.43 6.53
N LEU A 95 0.24 -11.00 5.68
CA LEU A 95 -0.68 -12.08 6.07
C LEU A 95 0.06 -13.32 6.59
N ALA A 96 1.14 -13.73 5.92
CA ALA A 96 1.94 -14.86 6.35
C ALA A 96 2.56 -14.65 7.74
N ALA A 97 3.07 -13.45 8.02
CA ALA A 97 3.63 -13.12 9.32
C ALA A 97 2.56 -13.05 10.41
N MET A 98 1.38 -12.48 10.12
CA MET A 98 0.25 -12.49 11.06
C MET A 98 -0.25 -13.89 11.38
N GLU A 99 -0.24 -14.80 10.41
CA GLU A 99 -0.59 -16.21 10.65
C GLU A 99 0.45 -16.91 11.53
N GLU A 100 1.74 -16.68 11.26
CA GLU A 100 2.83 -17.26 12.06
C GLU A 100 2.76 -16.80 13.51
N ASP A 101 2.44 -15.54 13.75
CA ASP A 101 2.31 -14.95 15.09
C ASP A 101 0.94 -15.22 15.76
N GLY A 102 -0.02 -15.80 15.03
CA GLY A 102 -1.37 -16.07 15.53
C GLY A 102 -2.22 -14.80 15.73
N THR A 103 -1.90 -13.72 15.04
CA THR A 103 -2.60 -12.40 15.13
C THR A 103 -3.54 -12.13 13.95
N ALA A 104 -3.70 -13.07 13.04
CA ALA A 104 -4.54 -12.97 11.84
C ALA A 104 -6.05 -13.04 12.18
N THR A 105 -6.57 -12.04 12.92
CA THR A 105 -8.02 -11.90 13.10
C THR A 105 -8.69 -11.45 11.80
N PRO A 106 -9.99 -11.70 11.59
CA PRO A 106 -10.69 -11.23 10.38
C PRO A 106 -10.50 -9.74 10.09
N GLU A 107 -10.51 -8.89 11.12
CA GLU A 107 -10.30 -7.45 11.00
C GLU A 107 -8.88 -7.12 10.54
N MET A 108 -7.86 -7.77 11.12
CA MET A 108 -6.46 -7.54 10.75
C MET A 108 -6.16 -8.07 9.35
N VAL A 109 -6.74 -9.22 8.98
CA VAL A 109 -6.69 -9.76 7.62
C VAL A 109 -7.33 -8.80 6.63
N LEU A 110 -8.52 -8.27 6.94
CA LEU A 110 -9.19 -7.30 6.08
C LEU A 110 -8.32 -6.06 5.86
N VAL A 111 -7.75 -5.47 6.92
CA VAL A 111 -6.87 -4.31 6.78
C VAL A 111 -5.63 -4.65 5.96
N ALA A 112 -4.99 -5.79 6.21
CA ALA A 112 -3.83 -6.22 5.42
C ALA A 112 -4.15 -6.29 3.92
N LEU A 113 -5.36 -6.74 3.56
CA LEU A 113 -5.81 -6.84 2.18
C LEU A 113 -6.14 -5.50 1.53
N VAL A 114 -6.61 -4.51 2.31
CA VAL A 114 -7.19 -3.27 1.74
C VAL A 114 -6.38 -2.01 1.98
N HIS A 115 -5.38 -2.00 2.89
CA HIS A 115 -4.65 -0.78 3.27
C HIS A 115 -4.01 -0.06 2.06
N ASP A 116 -3.48 -0.83 1.14
CA ASP A 116 -2.75 -0.35 -0.04
C ASP A 116 -3.62 -0.26 -1.31
N LEU A 117 -4.94 -0.47 -1.24
CA LEU A 117 -5.80 -0.46 -2.43
C LEU A 117 -5.71 0.84 -3.24
N GLY A 118 -5.46 1.96 -2.59
CA GLY A 118 -5.28 3.24 -3.28
C GLY A 118 -4.09 3.26 -4.25
N LYS A 119 -3.11 2.37 -4.10
CA LYS A 119 -1.96 2.25 -5.02
C LYS A 119 -2.36 1.80 -6.43
N VAL A 120 -3.59 1.31 -6.64
CA VAL A 120 -4.11 1.04 -7.99
C VAL A 120 -4.17 2.30 -8.87
N LEU A 121 -4.12 3.50 -8.28
CA LEU A 121 -3.97 4.75 -9.03
C LEU A 121 -2.70 4.80 -9.88
N LEU A 122 -1.64 4.07 -9.51
CA LEU A 122 -0.44 3.92 -10.36
C LEU A 122 -0.78 3.35 -11.75
N LEU A 123 -1.83 2.53 -11.84
CA LEU A 123 -2.26 1.91 -13.10
C LEU A 123 -3.10 2.86 -13.96
N THR A 124 -3.52 4.00 -13.43
CA THR A 124 -4.28 5.03 -14.15
C THR A 124 -3.41 6.11 -14.78
N GLY A 125 -2.09 6.05 -14.56
CA GLY A 125 -1.14 7.05 -15.06
C GLY A 125 -1.03 8.28 -14.14
N GLU A 126 -1.53 8.23 -12.89
CA GLU A 126 -1.29 9.30 -11.92
C GLU A 126 0.20 9.40 -11.58
N ASP A 127 0.67 10.63 -11.29
CA ASP A 127 2.04 10.84 -10.83
C ASP A 127 2.30 10.02 -9.54
N PRO A 128 3.30 9.15 -9.51
CA PRO A 128 3.64 8.40 -8.30
C PRO A 128 3.80 9.26 -7.05
N ALA A 129 4.24 10.51 -7.18
CA ALA A 129 4.33 11.46 -6.06
C ALA A 129 2.98 11.76 -5.40
N ASN A 130 1.87 11.52 -6.10
CA ASN A 130 0.52 11.68 -5.57
C ASN A 130 -0.08 10.33 -5.13
N VAL A 131 0.65 9.23 -5.21
CA VAL A 131 0.12 7.90 -4.91
C VAL A 131 0.89 7.22 -3.79
N VAL A 132 2.22 7.19 -3.93
CA VAL A 132 3.08 6.41 -3.06
C VAL A 132 3.85 7.23 -2.06
N CYS A 133 4.16 7.30 -1.08
CA CYS A 133 4.93 8.12 -0.11
C CYS A 133 4.20 8.21 1.23
N MET A 134 4.99 8.34 2.26
CA MET A 134 4.48 8.59 3.60
C MET A 134 3.91 10.00 3.71
N ASN A 135 2.87 10.14 4.52
CA ASN A 135 2.13 11.37 4.71
C ASN A 135 2.57 12.16 5.94
N THR A 136 2.50 13.48 5.85
CA THR A 136 2.60 14.36 7.00
C THR A 136 1.46 15.39 6.99
N PRO A 137 1.06 15.94 8.16
CA PRO A 137 0.15 17.07 8.22
C PRO A 137 0.76 18.29 7.52
N ILE A 138 -0.07 19.00 6.73
CA ILE A 138 0.31 20.21 6.02
C ILE A 138 -0.18 21.45 6.82
N GLY A 139 0.66 22.48 6.84
CA GLY A 139 0.33 23.75 7.48
C GLY A 139 0.46 23.71 9.01
N GLN A 140 -0.13 24.70 9.67
CA GLN A 140 -0.08 24.81 11.10
C GLN A 140 -1.42 24.37 11.71
N ALA A 141 -1.41 23.27 12.44
CA ALA A 141 -2.51 22.83 13.26
C ALA A 141 -2.12 22.94 14.74
N PRO A 142 -3.04 23.31 15.64
CA PRO A 142 -2.80 23.29 17.08
C PRO A 142 -2.38 21.91 17.57
N ALA A 143 -1.54 21.86 18.60
CA ALA A 143 -1.22 20.59 19.26
C ALA A 143 -2.49 19.97 19.83
N GLY A 144 -2.67 18.66 19.62
CA GLY A 144 -3.83 17.91 20.10
C GLY A 144 -5.15 18.24 19.39
N SER A 145 -5.11 18.89 18.22
CA SER A 145 -6.33 19.23 17.46
C SER A 145 -7.04 18.03 16.86
N GLY A 146 -6.37 16.89 16.76
CA GLY A 146 -6.83 15.67 16.09
C GLY A 146 -6.47 15.61 14.61
N LEU A 147 -6.10 14.44 14.14
CA LEU A 147 -5.75 14.18 12.73
C LEU A 147 -6.92 14.48 11.78
N ALA A 148 -8.15 14.24 12.22
CA ALA A 148 -9.36 14.53 11.44
C ALA A 148 -9.52 16.02 11.11
N ASN A 149 -8.95 16.92 11.92
CA ASN A 149 -8.98 18.36 11.75
C ASN A 149 -7.73 18.91 11.03
N CYS A 150 -6.84 18.02 10.61
CA CYS A 150 -5.64 18.38 9.84
C CYS A 150 -5.84 18.05 8.37
N VAL A 151 -5.23 18.86 7.50
CA VAL A 151 -4.99 18.45 6.13
C VAL A 151 -3.67 17.70 6.12
N VAL A 152 -3.70 16.46 5.66
CA VAL A 152 -2.48 15.67 5.42
C VAL A 152 -2.13 15.70 3.94
N GLN A 153 -0.87 15.45 3.61
CA GLN A 153 -0.48 15.23 2.21
C GLN A 153 -1.37 14.17 1.58
N TRP A 154 -1.66 14.31 0.30
CA TRP A 154 -2.55 13.40 -0.39
C TRP A 154 -1.78 12.26 -1.05
N ASN A 155 -2.17 11.04 -0.78
CA ASN A 155 -1.63 9.83 -1.36
C ASN A 155 -2.70 8.73 -1.47
N HIS A 156 -2.27 7.47 -1.65
CA HIS A 156 -3.15 6.30 -1.70
C HIS A 156 -4.01 6.11 -0.45
N ASP A 157 -3.54 6.50 0.73
CA ASP A 157 -4.27 6.36 1.99
C ASP A 157 -5.55 7.21 1.98
N GLU A 158 -5.42 8.51 1.65
CA GLU A 158 -6.55 9.43 1.57
C GLU A 158 -7.54 8.98 0.49
N PHE A 159 -7.03 8.49 -0.66
CA PHE A 159 -7.89 7.98 -1.73
C PHE A 159 -8.63 6.72 -1.29
N ALA A 160 -7.93 5.71 -0.74
CA ALA A 160 -8.56 4.48 -0.27
C ALA A 160 -9.56 4.74 0.86
N TYR A 161 -9.20 5.59 1.82
CA TYR A 161 -10.10 5.99 2.90
C TYR A 161 -11.41 6.58 2.36
N ASP A 162 -11.35 7.51 1.40
CA ASP A 162 -12.54 8.12 0.83
C ASP A 162 -13.46 7.10 0.12
N ARG A 163 -12.93 5.98 -0.34
CA ARG A 163 -13.69 4.88 -0.97
C ARG A 163 -14.24 3.87 0.01
N LEU A 164 -13.55 3.65 1.13
CA LEU A 164 -13.85 2.57 2.07
C LEU A 164 -14.58 3.05 3.32
N LYS A 165 -14.50 4.35 3.69
CA LYS A 165 -15.21 4.90 4.84
C LYS A 165 -16.70 4.67 4.75
N GLY A 166 -17.30 4.21 5.85
CA GLY A 166 -18.71 3.83 5.90
C GLY A 166 -19.05 2.47 5.29
N LEU A 167 -18.06 1.78 4.68
CA LEU A 167 -18.20 0.40 4.20
C LEU A 167 -17.53 -0.60 5.14
N ILE A 168 -16.55 -0.17 5.91
CA ILE A 168 -15.84 -0.93 6.93
C ILE A 168 -15.92 -0.20 8.27
N PRO A 169 -15.64 -0.87 9.41
CA PRO A 169 -15.63 -0.23 10.72
C PRO A 169 -14.73 1.01 10.77
N ASP A 170 -15.15 2.04 11.50
CA ASP A 170 -14.45 3.35 11.57
C ASP A 170 -12.99 3.22 11.99
N ASP A 171 -12.67 2.32 12.92
CA ASP A 171 -11.29 2.07 13.36
C ASP A 171 -10.42 1.49 12.25
N LEU A 172 -10.97 0.60 11.42
CA LEU A 172 -10.26 0.04 10.28
C LEU A 172 -10.11 1.08 9.16
N ALA A 173 -11.14 1.90 8.92
CA ALA A 173 -11.05 3.01 7.98
C ALA A 173 -10.01 4.05 8.43
N TRP A 174 -9.94 4.34 9.73
CA TRP A 174 -8.92 5.20 10.33
C TRP A 174 -7.51 4.61 10.08
N LEU A 175 -7.33 3.30 10.30
CA LEU A 175 -6.06 2.64 10.07
C LEU A 175 -5.65 2.68 8.60
N VAL A 176 -6.57 2.41 7.66
CA VAL A 176 -6.31 2.57 6.21
C VAL A 176 -5.86 3.99 5.88
N ARG A 177 -6.46 5.01 6.48
CA ARG A 177 -6.13 6.41 6.22
C ARG A 177 -4.76 6.83 6.71
N TYR A 178 -4.28 6.24 7.80
CA TYR A 178 -3.11 6.74 8.51
C TYR A 178 -1.96 5.74 8.63
N HIS A 179 -2.05 4.58 7.92
CA HIS A 179 -1.02 3.54 8.05
C HIS A 179 0.37 3.99 7.56
N SER A 180 0.45 4.90 6.60
CA SER A 180 1.72 5.47 6.15
C SER A 180 2.00 6.89 6.68
N LEU A 181 1.42 7.23 7.84
CA LEU A 181 1.67 8.53 8.48
C LEU A 181 3.05 8.57 9.15
N GLU A 182 3.83 9.64 8.89
CA GLU A 182 5.09 9.88 9.59
C GLU A 182 4.82 10.26 11.06
N LEU A 183 4.81 9.28 11.96
CA LEU A 183 4.46 9.44 13.37
C LEU A 183 5.27 10.51 14.10
N PRO A 184 6.63 10.59 13.98
CA PRO A 184 7.43 11.59 14.70
C PRO A 184 7.01 13.04 14.41
N VAL A 185 6.50 13.30 13.21
CA VAL A 185 6.04 14.64 12.81
C VAL A 185 4.59 14.86 13.20
N SER A 186 3.77 13.80 13.14
CA SER A 186 2.32 13.86 13.23
C SER A 186 1.79 13.79 14.67
N CYS A 187 2.53 13.16 15.59
CA CYS A 187 2.09 12.95 16.97
C CYS A 187 1.73 14.26 17.70
N ARG A 188 2.33 15.38 17.32
CA ARG A 188 2.02 16.68 17.94
C ARG A 188 0.57 17.12 17.77
N VAL A 189 -0.04 16.77 16.64
CA VAL A 189 -1.42 17.20 16.33
C VAL A 189 -2.47 16.16 16.74
N MET A 190 -2.07 14.96 17.09
CA MET A 190 -2.96 13.89 17.52
C MET A 190 -3.72 14.27 18.78
N ASP A 191 -5.01 14.00 18.82
CA ASP A 191 -5.81 14.04 20.04
C ASP A 191 -5.73 12.72 20.83
N ALA A 192 -6.44 12.63 21.95
CA ALA A 192 -6.42 11.43 22.79
C ALA A 192 -6.97 10.17 22.06
N GLY A 193 -7.96 10.35 21.18
CA GLY A 193 -8.52 9.26 20.40
C GLY A 193 -7.55 8.77 19.31
N ASP A 194 -6.83 9.69 18.66
CA ASP A 194 -5.78 9.34 17.70
C ASP A 194 -4.62 8.60 18.37
N LEU A 195 -4.19 9.04 19.54
CA LEU A 195 -3.13 8.39 20.31
C LEU A 195 -3.53 6.97 20.72
N GLU A 196 -4.76 6.79 21.20
CA GLU A 196 -5.29 5.48 21.56
C GLU A 196 -5.32 4.53 20.34
N ARG A 197 -5.84 5.00 19.18
CA ARG A 197 -5.84 4.21 17.94
C ARG A 197 -4.43 3.93 17.44
N THR A 198 -3.51 4.86 17.59
CA THR A 198 -2.11 4.67 17.23
C THR A 198 -1.51 3.51 18.02
N GLU A 199 -1.69 3.49 19.33
CA GLU A 199 -1.15 2.40 20.18
C GLU A 199 -1.83 1.06 19.92
N ARG A 200 -3.15 1.06 19.74
CA ARG A 200 -3.94 -0.15 19.64
C ARG A 200 -3.93 -0.76 18.23
N LEU A 201 -3.88 0.05 17.18
CA LEU A 201 -4.04 -0.40 15.79
C LEU A 201 -2.80 -0.12 14.93
N LEU A 202 -2.35 1.14 14.89
CA LEU A 202 -1.33 1.55 13.93
C LEU A 202 0.03 0.93 14.26
N VAL A 203 0.48 1.00 15.50
CA VAL A 203 1.79 0.43 15.91
C VAL A 203 1.85 -1.08 15.69
N PRO A 204 0.85 -1.89 16.10
CA PRO A 204 0.83 -3.31 15.78
C PRO A 204 0.79 -3.59 14.28
N PHE A 205 -0.02 -2.86 13.51
CA PHE A 205 -0.09 -3.05 12.06
C PHE A 205 1.21 -2.67 11.36
N ALA A 206 1.79 -1.51 11.70
CA ALA A 206 3.05 -1.02 11.14
C ALA A 206 4.22 -1.98 11.40
N HIS A 207 4.17 -2.77 12.47
CA HIS A 207 5.15 -3.84 12.70
C HIS A 207 5.15 -4.81 11.52
N TYR A 208 3.98 -5.31 11.11
CA TYR A 208 3.87 -6.21 9.96
C TYR A 208 4.13 -5.49 8.64
N ASP A 209 3.50 -4.35 8.42
CA ASP A 209 3.66 -3.57 7.19
C ASP A 209 5.13 -3.23 6.90
N HIS A 210 5.90 -2.87 7.92
CA HIS A 210 7.29 -2.47 7.70
C HIS A 210 8.30 -3.62 7.81
N ALA A 211 8.14 -4.54 8.76
CA ALA A 211 9.14 -5.57 9.03
C ALA A 211 9.11 -6.71 8.02
N THR A 212 7.98 -6.98 7.38
CA THR A 212 7.82 -8.12 6.46
C THR A 212 8.30 -7.85 5.05
N LYS A 213 8.48 -6.58 4.67
CA LYS A 213 8.87 -6.18 3.31
C LYS A 213 10.21 -6.78 2.89
N SER A 214 10.18 -7.62 1.88
CA SER A 214 11.37 -8.28 1.33
C SER A 214 11.19 -8.58 -0.17
N PRO A 215 12.18 -8.27 -1.00
CA PRO A 215 12.14 -8.64 -2.43
C PRO A 215 12.46 -10.12 -2.65
N TYR A 216 12.88 -10.84 -1.61
CA TYR A 216 13.36 -12.22 -1.69
C TYR A 216 12.38 -13.24 -1.11
N VAL A 217 11.39 -12.79 -0.34
CA VAL A 217 10.41 -13.66 0.32
C VAL A 217 9.11 -13.65 -0.47
N LEU A 218 8.78 -14.80 -1.06
CA LEU A 218 7.52 -15.02 -1.76
C LEU A 218 6.70 -16.02 -0.93
N PRO A 219 5.71 -15.56 -0.14
CA PRO A 219 4.87 -16.45 0.66
C PRO A 219 4.15 -17.47 -0.23
N SER A 220 4.07 -18.71 0.23
CA SER A 220 3.41 -19.79 -0.50
C SER A 220 1.88 -19.73 -0.38
N THR A 221 1.38 -19.14 0.69
CA THR A 221 -0.06 -19.04 0.96
C THR A 221 -0.76 -18.25 -0.15
N PRO A 222 -1.76 -18.84 -0.83
CA PRO A 222 -2.51 -18.15 -1.85
C PRO A 222 -3.45 -17.13 -1.22
N LEU A 223 -3.60 -15.95 -1.84
CA LEU A 223 -4.54 -14.93 -1.37
C LEU A 223 -6.00 -15.42 -1.34
N GLU A 224 -6.33 -16.37 -2.19
CA GLU A 224 -7.67 -16.92 -2.36
C GLU A 224 -8.30 -17.43 -1.06
N GLN A 225 -7.48 -17.91 -0.13
CA GLN A 225 -7.96 -18.38 1.18
C GLN A 225 -8.61 -17.27 2.03
N TYR A 226 -8.34 -15.99 1.70
CA TYR A 226 -8.90 -14.84 2.42
C TYR A 226 -10.06 -14.18 1.67
N ARG A 227 -10.48 -14.75 0.54
CA ARG A 227 -11.55 -14.18 -0.30
C ARG A 227 -12.84 -13.98 0.49
N ASP A 228 -13.23 -14.94 1.30
CA ASP A 228 -14.46 -14.90 2.08
C ASP A 228 -14.48 -13.69 3.04
N VAL A 229 -13.33 -13.34 3.65
CA VAL A 229 -13.23 -12.16 4.52
C VAL A 229 -13.54 -10.86 3.75
N VAL A 230 -13.07 -10.78 2.50
CA VAL A 230 -13.33 -9.61 1.65
C VAL A 230 -14.77 -9.61 1.16
N GLU A 231 -15.32 -10.74 0.74
CA GLU A 231 -16.69 -10.83 0.20
C GLU A 231 -17.75 -10.64 1.30
N GLU A 232 -17.45 -11.00 2.54
CA GLU A 232 -18.30 -10.70 3.70
C GLU A 232 -18.31 -9.20 4.00
N ALA A 233 -17.13 -8.55 3.99
CA ALA A 233 -17.02 -7.12 4.23
C ALA A 233 -17.59 -6.27 3.07
N PHE A 234 -17.46 -6.77 1.83
CA PHE A 234 -17.89 -6.06 0.61
C PHE A 234 -18.72 -6.98 -0.28
N PRO A 235 -20.00 -7.28 0.11
CA PRO A 235 -20.85 -8.22 -0.63
C PRO A 235 -21.24 -7.70 -2.02
N HIS A 236 -21.07 -6.40 -2.28
CA HIS A 236 -21.41 -5.74 -3.53
C HIS A 236 -20.21 -4.97 -4.11
N PRO A 237 -20.17 -4.76 -5.45
CA PRO A 237 -19.20 -3.82 -6.04
C PRO A 237 -19.28 -2.44 -5.38
N ILE A 238 -18.15 -1.80 -5.19
CA ILE A 238 -18.04 -0.44 -4.65
C ILE A 238 -17.65 0.55 -5.74
N TRP A 239 -17.94 1.82 -5.52
CA TRP A 239 -17.46 2.90 -6.37
C TRP A 239 -16.01 3.25 -6.00
N PHE A 240 -15.06 2.96 -6.90
CA PHE A 240 -13.63 3.14 -6.62
C PHE A 240 -12.94 4.05 -7.65
#